data_a9e22a74d148dafc4960c01ba642ece1
#
_entry.id   a9e22a74d148dafc4960c01ba642ece1
#
_cell.length_a   1.000
_cell.length_b   1.000
_cell.length_c   1.000
_cell.angle_alpha   90.00
_cell.angle_beta   90.00
_cell.angle_gamma   90.00
#
_symmetry.space_group_name_H-M   'P 1'
#
loop_
_entity.id
_entity.type
_entity.pdbx_description
1 polymer ?
#
loop_
_entity_poly.entity_id
_entity_poly.type
_entity_poly.pdbx_seq_one_letter_code
_entity_poly.pdbx_strand_id
1 'polypeptide(L)'
;MLKRRFPAVAPEFNLTLRMNILDPTPVRSHVVTTDVEACDVLVIGGGPAGSTAAALLAQQGRKVVLLEKAHHPRFHIGESLLPANVALFDRLGLREQIEAIGMPKYGVEFVSPDHDHTVALEFSEAWDKSMPYAWQVRRSEMDEMLFRNATAHGADTREGWRVRNVDFDADGATVQATHDDGEKRTWRARFVIDASGRDTFLSNKFKAKQKNPKHNSSALFGHFANALRGEGKLEGNITIFWFAHGWFWYIPLADGTTSIGAVCWPHYLKSRTKPVKDFFADTIALCPQLVERLKDATLVDDAVYATGNYSYTSTHCSGERYLMLGDAFTFVDPVFSSGVYLAMHSAFESVDVVTAALERPAQAAALMQRFERYMRKGPREFSWFIFRVTNPTMREFFMYPQNPMRVKEALMSLLAGDIYGKTPIWRSLRIIKTMYWLVSAGHPRRTWLAWTRRRRNIRDLGPLVGENVVDAK
;
A
#
# COMPACT_ATOMS: atom_id res chain seq x y z
N MET A 1 22.57 -63.59 -25.07
CA MET A 1 23.69 -64.32 -24.47
C MET A 1 24.24 -63.43 -23.39
N LEU A 2 24.30 -63.68 -22.16
CA LEU A 2 24.52 -64.78 -21.24
C LEU A 2 23.87 -64.47 -19.89
N LYS A 3 23.12 -65.40 -19.39
CA LYS A 3 22.62 -65.52 -18.01
C LYS A 3 23.80 -65.79 -17.07
N ARG A 4 23.81 -65.23 -15.87
CA ARG A 4 24.38 -65.91 -14.72
C ARG A 4 23.56 -65.70 -13.46
N ARG A 5 23.42 -66.84 -12.74
CA ARG A 5 22.53 -67.23 -11.66
C ARG A 5 23.06 -66.78 -10.29
N PHE A 6 22.09 -66.71 -9.36
CA PHE A 6 22.32 -66.68 -7.89
C PHE A 6 22.95 -68.00 -7.35
N PRO A 7 23.47 -67.94 -6.10
CA PRO A 7 22.89 -68.89 -5.15
C PRO A 7 22.50 -68.23 -3.80
N ALA A 8 21.47 -68.85 -3.21
CA ALA A 8 20.96 -68.61 -1.87
C ALA A 8 21.78 -69.39 -0.82
N VAL A 9 21.93 -68.84 0.37
CA VAL A 9 22.05 -69.61 1.63
C VAL A 9 21.54 -68.71 2.77
N ALA A 10 20.57 -69.22 3.51
CA ALA A 10 20.13 -68.74 4.81
C ALA A 10 20.91 -69.51 5.91
N PRO A 11 21.02 -68.94 7.11
CA PRO A 11 20.69 -69.76 8.27
C PRO A 11 19.66 -69.08 9.19
N GLU A 12 18.80 -69.94 9.69
CA GLU A 12 17.87 -69.74 10.79
C GLU A 12 18.59 -69.42 12.09
N PHE A 13 18.17 -68.34 12.78
CA PHE A 13 18.41 -68.17 14.19
C PHE A 13 17.08 -67.99 14.92
N ASN A 14 16.73 -69.03 15.68
CA ASN A 14 15.65 -69.04 16.65
C ASN A 14 16.09 -68.28 17.91
N LEU A 15 15.46 -67.14 18.20
CA LEU A 15 15.57 -66.48 19.51
C LEU A 15 14.16 -66.21 20.05
N THR A 16 13.78 -67.03 20.99
CA THR A 16 12.58 -66.93 21.81
C THR A 16 12.76 -65.75 22.77
N LEU A 17 12.20 -64.58 22.46
CA LEU A 17 12.14 -63.46 23.40
C LEU A 17 10.78 -63.46 24.10
N ARG A 18 10.79 -63.67 25.40
CA ARG A 18 9.64 -63.49 26.30
C ARG A 18 9.18 -62.05 26.28
N MET A 19 7.97 -61.79 25.75
CA MET A 19 7.31 -60.49 25.92
C MET A 19 6.83 -60.33 27.36
N ASN A 20 7.46 -59.40 28.08
CA ASN A 20 6.88 -58.84 29.28
C ASN A 20 5.78 -57.86 28.84
N ILE A 21 4.55 -58.22 29.10
CA ILE A 21 3.38 -57.31 28.94
C ILE A 21 3.50 -56.27 30.05
N LEU A 22 3.98 -55.07 29.70
CA LEU A 22 3.84 -53.90 30.55
C LEU A 22 2.44 -53.31 30.30
N ASP A 23 1.69 -53.14 31.39
CA ASP A 23 0.39 -52.47 31.40
C ASP A 23 0.40 -51.15 30.60
N PRO A 24 -0.57 -50.84 29.76
CA PRO A 24 -0.66 -49.56 29.13
C PRO A 24 -1.09 -48.50 30.17
N THR A 25 -0.14 -47.75 30.67
CA THR A 25 -0.45 -46.49 31.36
C THR A 25 -1.21 -45.62 30.40
N PRO A 26 -2.38 -45.09 30.78
CA PRO A 26 -3.15 -44.22 29.86
C PRO A 26 -2.30 -42.97 29.60
N VAL A 27 -1.84 -42.81 28.38
CA VAL A 27 -1.31 -41.54 27.88
C VAL A 27 -2.45 -40.53 28.02
N ARG A 28 -2.38 -39.71 29.07
CA ARG A 28 -3.21 -38.53 29.17
C ARG A 28 -2.93 -37.66 27.93
N SER A 29 -3.83 -37.71 26.96
CA SER A 29 -3.88 -36.72 25.91
C SER A 29 -4.11 -35.37 26.63
N HIS A 30 -3.05 -34.58 26.71
CA HIS A 30 -3.20 -33.16 27.01
C HIS A 30 -4.06 -32.59 25.87
N VAL A 31 -5.37 -32.52 26.10
CA VAL A 31 -6.25 -31.63 25.36
C VAL A 31 -5.74 -30.23 25.73
N VAL A 32 -4.91 -29.66 24.87
CA VAL A 32 -4.61 -28.23 24.92
C VAL A 32 -5.94 -27.56 24.61
N THR A 33 -6.71 -27.22 25.64
CA THR A 33 -7.81 -26.29 25.53
C THR A 33 -7.16 -24.96 25.17
N THR A 34 -7.06 -24.67 23.88
CA THR A 34 -6.74 -23.32 23.41
C THR A 34 -7.93 -22.46 23.83
N ASP A 35 -7.73 -21.63 24.88
CA ASP A 35 -8.71 -20.62 25.25
C ASP A 35 -9.04 -19.80 24.00
N VAL A 36 -10.28 -19.95 23.52
CA VAL A 36 -10.77 -19.19 22.37
C VAL A 36 -11.23 -17.83 22.87
N GLU A 37 -10.50 -16.81 22.52
CA GLU A 37 -10.79 -15.44 22.92
C GLU A 37 -11.87 -14.82 22.01
N ALA A 38 -12.99 -14.36 22.58
CA ALA A 38 -14.07 -13.79 21.80
C ALA A 38 -13.95 -12.25 21.67
N CYS A 39 -14.26 -11.72 20.48
CA CYS A 39 -14.36 -10.28 20.21
C CYS A 39 -15.51 -9.95 19.24
N ASP A 40 -15.89 -8.67 19.18
CA ASP A 40 -16.86 -8.23 18.17
C ASP A 40 -16.19 -8.12 16.81
N VAL A 41 -15.02 -7.47 16.76
CA VAL A 41 -14.26 -7.23 15.52
C VAL A 41 -12.81 -7.64 15.69
N LEU A 42 -12.32 -8.44 14.76
CA LEU A 42 -10.88 -8.71 14.65
C LEU A 42 -10.33 -8.01 13.42
N VAL A 43 -9.29 -7.21 13.62
CA VAL A 43 -8.60 -6.45 12.57
C VAL A 43 -7.25 -7.10 12.28
N ILE A 44 -6.98 -7.39 11.03
CA ILE A 44 -5.72 -7.98 10.54
C ILE A 44 -4.85 -6.86 9.97
N GLY A 45 -3.75 -6.54 10.67
CA GLY A 45 -2.75 -5.54 10.25
C GLY A 45 -2.90 -4.18 10.93
N GLY A 46 -1.82 -3.72 11.57
CA GLY A 46 -1.69 -2.49 12.34
C GLY A 46 -1.15 -1.29 11.54
N GLY A 47 -1.34 -1.27 10.22
CA GLY A 47 -1.05 -0.10 9.38
C GLY A 47 -2.15 0.97 9.44
N PRO A 48 -2.08 2.02 8.58
CA PRO A 48 -3.01 3.16 8.65
C PRO A 48 -4.50 2.78 8.59
N ALA A 49 -4.89 1.81 7.75
CA ALA A 49 -6.29 1.37 7.67
C ALA A 49 -6.74 0.64 8.94
N GLY A 50 -5.96 -0.34 9.40
CA GLY A 50 -6.36 -1.18 10.52
C GLY A 50 -6.35 -0.43 11.85
N SER A 51 -5.33 0.36 12.12
CA SER A 51 -5.25 1.18 13.33
C SER A 51 -6.37 2.23 13.38
N THR A 52 -6.67 2.88 12.25
CA THR A 52 -7.80 3.82 12.17
C THR A 52 -9.14 3.12 12.42
N ALA A 53 -9.40 1.98 11.78
CA ALA A 53 -10.65 1.25 11.96
C ALA A 53 -10.80 0.72 13.41
N ALA A 54 -9.71 0.20 13.99
CA ALA A 54 -9.70 -0.29 15.37
C ALA A 54 -10.00 0.83 16.37
N ALA A 55 -9.36 2.01 16.22
CA ALA A 55 -9.63 3.16 17.07
C ALA A 55 -11.10 3.59 17.02
N LEU A 56 -11.64 3.77 15.82
CA LEU A 56 -13.02 4.25 15.62
C LEU A 56 -14.06 3.25 16.14
N LEU A 57 -13.86 1.96 15.95
CA LEU A 57 -14.78 0.94 16.45
C LEU A 57 -14.69 0.77 17.98
N ALA A 58 -13.49 0.87 18.55
CA ALA A 58 -13.30 0.83 20.00
C ALA A 58 -13.96 2.06 20.68
N GLN A 59 -13.86 3.26 20.08
CA GLN A 59 -14.58 4.46 20.53
C GLN A 59 -16.10 4.28 20.56
N GLN A 60 -16.65 3.39 19.72
CA GLN A 60 -18.08 3.01 19.74
C GLN A 60 -18.40 1.90 20.77
N GLY A 61 -17.45 1.54 21.62
CA GLY A 61 -17.62 0.51 22.65
C GLY A 61 -17.59 -0.93 22.13
N ARG A 62 -17.07 -1.18 20.91
CA ARG A 62 -16.87 -2.53 20.39
C ARG A 62 -15.63 -3.18 21.03
N LYS A 63 -15.72 -4.47 21.33
CA LYS A 63 -14.55 -5.27 21.70
C LYS A 63 -13.73 -5.56 20.44
N VAL A 64 -12.68 -4.78 20.22
CA VAL A 64 -11.82 -4.88 19.04
C VAL A 64 -10.50 -5.52 19.41
N VAL A 65 -10.08 -6.54 18.65
CA VAL A 65 -8.73 -7.10 18.68
C VAL A 65 -8.04 -6.73 17.38
N LEU A 66 -6.85 -6.11 17.47
CA LEU A 66 -6.03 -5.79 16.31
C LEU A 66 -4.73 -6.58 16.38
N LEU A 67 -4.45 -7.41 15.35
CA LEU A 67 -3.26 -8.23 15.26
C LEU A 67 -2.32 -7.68 14.18
N GLU A 68 -1.10 -7.28 14.59
CA GLU A 68 -0.01 -6.85 13.71
C GLU A 68 1.13 -7.87 13.77
N LYS A 69 1.64 -8.26 12.60
CA LYS A 69 2.73 -9.25 12.48
C LYS A 69 4.11 -8.71 12.86
N ALA A 70 4.29 -7.38 12.80
CA ALA A 70 5.55 -6.71 13.11
C ALA A 70 5.45 -5.99 14.47
N HIS A 71 6.58 -5.43 14.93
CA HIS A 71 6.66 -4.55 16.09
C HIS A 71 6.89 -3.11 15.63
N HIS A 72 6.16 -2.16 16.20
CA HIS A 72 6.38 -0.74 15.96
C HIS A 72 7.49 -0.17 16.87
N PRO A 73 8.28 0.79 16.39
CA PRO A 73 8.25 1.38 15.05
C PRO A 73 8.82 0.42 14.00
N ARG A 74 8.17 0.34 12.84
CA ARG A 74 8.62 -0.51 11.73
C ARG A 74 8.71 0.28 10.43
N PHE A 75 9.72 -0.05 9.64
CA PHE A 75 9.87 0.56 8.33
C PHE A 75 8.70 0.22 7.40
N HIS A 76 8.18 1.23 6.70
CA HIS A 76 7.26 1.09 5.58
C HIS A 76 7.48 2.23 4.59
N ILE A 77 7.29 1.98 3.29
CA ILE A 77 7.34 3.04 2.27
C ILE A 77 5.95 3.68 2.07
N GLY A 78 5.93 4.93 1.55
CA GLY A 78 4.71 5.70 1.33
C GLY A 78 4.63 6.88 2.30
N GLU A 79 5.64 7.75 2.24
CA GLU A 79 5.97 8.80 3.20
C GLU A 79 5.36 10.17 2.84
N SER A 80 4.70 10.28 1.70
CA SER A 80 4.04 11.50 1.24
C SER A 80 2.53 11.41 1.43
N LEU A 81 1.95 12.37 2.14
CA LEU A 81 0.52 12.43 2.42
C LEU A 81 -0.21 13.40 1.47
N LEU A 82 -1.55 13.31 1.45
CA LEU A 82 -2.43 14.24 0.74
C LEU A 82 -3.10 15.22 1.71
N PRO A 83 -3.47 16.44 1.26
CA PRO A 83 -4.25 17.37 2.07
C PRO A 83 -5.52 16.77 2.67
N ALA A 84 -6.20 15.88 1.95
CA ALA A 84 -7.38 15.19 2.48
C ALA A 84 -7.09 14.28 3.70
N ASN A 85 -5.84 13.89 3.98
CA ASN A 85 -5.47 13.20 5.21
C ASN A 85 -5.59 14.09 6.44
N VAL A 86 -5.40 15.41 6.30
CA VAL A 86 -5.41 16.37 7.40
C VAL A 86 -6.71 16.28 8.20
N ALA A 87 -7.86 16.32 7.51
CA ALA A 87 -9.17 16.17 8.13
C ALA A 87 -9.38 14.81 8.81
N LEU A 88 -8.71 13.75 8.34
CA LEU A 88 -8.78 12.43 8.97
C LEU A 88 -7.98 12.39 10.27
N PHE A 89 -6.81 13.03 10.33
CA PHE A 89 -6.05 13.18 11.57
C PHE A 89 -6.78 14.07 12.58
N ASP A 90 -7.44 15.14 12.14
CA ASP A 90 -8.30 15.97 13.00
C ASP A 90 -9.40 15.14 13.67
N ARG A 91 -10.10 14.31 12.90
CA ARG A 91 -11.17 13.44 13.41
C ARG A 91 -10.66 12.36 14.37
N LEU A 92 -9.39 11.99 14.30
CA LEU A 92 -8.75 11.07 15.23
C LEU A 92 -8.12 11.78 16.45
N GLY A 93 -8.12 13.13 16.50
CA GLY A 93 -7.45 13.90 17.54
C GLY A 93 -5.93 13.84 17.48
N LEU A 94 -5.36 13.61 16.29
CA LEU A 94 -3.93 13.40 16.09
C LEU A 94 -3.23 14.55 15.35
N ARG A 95 -3.88 15.71 15.21
CA ARG A 95 -3.34 16.86 14.48
C ARG A 95 -1.95 17.28 15.01
N GLU A 96 -1.83 17.52 16.29
CA GLU A 96 -0.59 18.00 16.90
C GLU A 96 0.53 16.97 16.77
N GLN A 97 0.22 15.68 16.95
CA GLN A 97 1.19 14.61 16.84
C GLN A 97 1.73 14.46 15.42
N ILE A 98 0.86 14.54 14.40
CA ILE A 98 1.32 14.42 13.00
C ILE A 98 2.10 15.68 12.58
N GLU A 99 1.77 16.86 13.07
CA GLU A 99 2.53 18.08 12.84
C GLU A 99 3.94 18.01 13.45
N ALA A 100 4.08 17.40 14.62
CA ALA A 100 5.38 17.29 15.31
C ALA A 100 6.39 16.41 14.56
N ILE A 101 5.92 15.42 13.79
CA ILE A 101 6.78 14.48 13.02
C ILE A 101 6.80 14.78 11.52
N GLY A 102 5.98 15.71 11.06
CA GLY A 102 5.72 15.96 9.64
C GLY A 102 6.50 17.14 9.08
N MET A 103 7.12 16.94 7.90
CA MET A 103 7.60 18.04 7.08
C MET A 103 6.43 18.67 6.31
N PRO A 104 6.12 19.96 6.45
CA PRO A 104 5.01 20.59 5.74
C PRO A 104 5.20 20.54 4.23
N LYS A 105 4.14 20.11 3.53
CA LYS A 105 4.09 19.98 2.07
C LYS A 105 2.97 20.82 1.50
N TYR A 106 3.30 21.86 0.76
CA TYR A 106 2.33 22.81 0.20
C TYR A 106 1.94 22.51 -1.24
N GLY A 107 2.64 21.57 -1.91
CA GLY A 107 2.39 21.27 -3.30
C GLY A 107 3.17 20.08 -3.83
N VAL A 108 3.28 20.04 -5.15
CA VAL A 108 4.04 19.05 -5.90
C VAL A 108 4.85 19.75 -6.99
N GLU A 109 6.10 19.35 -7.16
CA GLU A 109 6.97 19.81 -8.24
C GLU A 109 7.08 18.73 -9.32
N PHE A 110 7.13 19.17 -10.57
CA PHE A 110 7.35 18.31 -11.74
C PHE A 110 8.59 18.76 -12.49
N VAL A 111 9.47 17.80 -12.78
CA VAL A 111 10.71 17.99 -13.55
C VAL A 111 10.70 16.99 -14.71
N SER A 112 10.88 17.50 -15.93
CA SER A 112 10.83 16.70 -17.14
C SER A 112 12.13 16.82 -17.94
N PRO A 113 12.69 15.71 -18.48
CA PRO A 113 13.87 15.77 -19.32
C PRO A 113 13.65 16.45 -20.67
N ASP A 114 12.37 16.64 -21.07
CA ASP A 114 11.99 17.25 -22.34
C ASP A 114 11.74 18.76 -22.20
N HIS A 115 11.92 19.34 -20.99
CA HIS A 115 11.62 20.74 -20.67
C HIS A 115 12.77 21.36 -19.86
N ASP A 116 13.01 22.63 -20.05
CA ASP A 116 14.09 23.40 -19.41
C ASP A 116 13.69 24.08 -18.10
N HIS A 117 12.46 23.85 -17.63
CA HIS A 117 11.91 24.44 -16.42
C HIS A 117 11.28 23.40 -15.48
N THR A 118 11.16 23.77 -14.22
CA THR A 118 10.40 23.04 -13.19
C THR A 118 9.04 23.71 -12.99
N VAL A 119 8.01 22.93 -12.78
CA VAL A 119 6.66 23.43 -12.46
C VAL A 119 6.31 23.04 -11.03
N ALA A 120 6.01 24.04 -10.19
CA ALA A 120 5.41 23.82 -8.88
C ALA A 120 3.91 24.10 -8.94
N LEU A 121 3.12 23.16 -8.43
CA LEU A 121 1.67 23.27 -8.30
C LEU A 121 1.30 23.26 -6.82
N GLU A 122 0.60 24.30 -6.36
CA GLU A 122 0.24 24.47 -4.95
C GLU A 122 -1.15 23.89 -4.63
N PHE A 123 -1.30 23.24 -3.50
CA PHE A 123 -2.62 22.75 -3.04
C PHE A 123 -3.60 23.87 -2.73
N SER A 124 -3.10 25.06 -2.37
CA SER A 124 -3.92 26.27 -2.22
C SER A 124 -4.67 26.66 -3.49
N GLU A 125 -4.27 26.17 -4.66
CA GLU A 125 -4.95 26.36 -5.93
C GLU A 125 -6.08 25.34 -6.17
N ALA A 126 -6.28 24.33 -5.28
CA ALA A 126 -7.39 23.40 -5.37
C ALA A 126 -8.75 24.14 -5.27
N TRP A 127 -9.80 23.46 -5.67
CA TRP A 127 -11.18 24.01 -5.59
C TRP A 127 -11.60 24.28 -4.16
N ASP A 128 -11.36 23.32 -3.27
CA ASP A 128 -11.52 23.48 -1.83
C ASP A 128 -10.26 24.10 -1.23
N LYS A 129 -10.38 25.34 -0.74
CA LYS A 129 -9.30 26.10 -0.13
C LYS A 129 -8.99 25.70 1.32
N SER A 130 -9.81 24.85 1.93
CA SER A 130 -9.59 24.36 3.30
C SER A 130 -8.46 23.33 3.41
N MET A 131 -7.95 22.84 2.27
CA MET A 131 -6.90 21.82 2.18
C MET A 131 -5.61 22.35 1.54
N PRO A 132 -4.94 23.38 2.13
CA PRO A 132 -3.82 24.07 1.49
C PRO A 132 -2.47 23.35 1.61
N TYR A 133 -2.36 22.32 2.45
CA TYR A 133 -1.13 21.58 2.72
C TYR A 133 -1.37 20.16 3.22
N ALA A 134 -0.29 19.38 3.27
CA ALA A 134 -0.20 18.07 3.87
C ALA A 134 1.15 17.94 4.60
N TRP A 135 1.58 16.71 4.89
CA TRP A 135 2.90 16.42 5.46
C TRP A 135 3.62 15.31 4.69
N GLN A 136 4.95 15.37 4.73
CA GLN A 136 5.81 14.24 4.48
C GLN A 136 6.20 13.66 5.84
N VAL A 137 6.13 12.33 6.00
CA VAL A 137 6.31 11.69 7.31
C VAL A 137 7.14 10.42 7.22
N ARG A 138 7.89 10.13 8.26
CA ARG A 138 8.39 8.78 8.48
C ARG A 138 7.21 7.87 8.78
N ARG A 139 7.04 6.85 7.95
CA ARG A 139 5.96 5.88 8.14
C ARG A 139 6.10 5.06 9.41
N SER A 140 7.31 4.80 9.88
CA SER A 140 7.55 4.15 11.16
C SER A 140 6.90 4.89 12.33
N GLU A 141 7.08 6.21 12.39
CA GLU A 141 6.54 7.09 13.43
C GLU A 141 5.03 7.27 13.29
N MET A 142 4.55 7.55 12.06
CA MET A 142 3.12 7.73 11.81
C MET A 142 2.32 6.45 12.05
N ASP A 143 2.80 5.31 11.59
CA ASP A 143 2.10 4.03 11.78
C ASP A 143 2.05 3.65 13.26
N GLU A 144 3.15 3.87 14.03
CA GLU A 144 3.17 3.67 15.48
C GLU A 144 2.18 4.61 16.19
N MET A 145 2.18 5.91 15.85
CA MET A 145 1.23 6.87 16.42
C MET A 145 -0.22 6.42 16.23
N LEU A 146 -0.59 5.98 15.02
CA LEU A 146 -1.94 5.45 14.74
C LEU A 146 -2.24 4.18 15.53
N PHE A 147 -1.27 3.28 15.66
CA PHE A 147 -1.42 2.02 16.40
C PHE A 147 -1.61 2.28 17.90
N ARG A 148 -0.78 3.15 18.50
CA ARG A 148 -0.93 3.55 19.92
C ARG A 148 -2.23 4.30 20.17
N ASN A 149 -2.70 5.10 19.20
CA ASN A 149 -4.00 5.75 19.27
C ASN A 149 -5.15 4.72 19.34
N ALA A 150 -5.08 3.63 18.59
CA ALA A 150 -6.07 2.55 18.69
C ALA A 150 -6.09 1.92 20.10
N THR A 151 -4.90 1.70 20.69
CA THR A 151 -4.78 1.22 22.09
C THR A 151 -5.40 2.20 23.07
N ALA A 152 -5.10 3.50 22.93
CA ALA A 152 -5.62 4.56 23.80
C ALA A 152 -7.15 4.66 23.78
N HIS A 153 -7.78 4.30 22.67
CA HIS A 153 -9.23 4.24 22.52
C HIS A 153 -9.86 2.89 22.93
N GLY A 154 -9.07 1.96 23.48
CA GLY A 154 -9.56 0.72 24.07
C GLY A 154 -9.56 -0.50 23.14
N ALA A 155 -8.91 -0.42 21.97
CA ALA A 155 -8.66 -1.61 21.19
C ALA A 155 -7.58 -2.48 21.84
N ASP A 156 -7.76 -3.79 21.87
CA ASP A 156 -6.74 -4.76 22.26
C ASP A 156 -5.78 -4.94 21.06
N THR A 157 -4.66 -4.21 21.11
CA THR A 157 -3.67 -4.19 20.03
C THR A 157 -2.50 -5.09 20.38
N ARG A 158 -2.17 -6.02 19.48
CA ARG A 158 -1.12 -7.03 19.69
C ARG A 158 -0.13 -7.04 18.55
N GLU A 159 1.12 -6.84 18.87
CA GLU A 159 2.27 -6.91 17.96
C GLU A 159 2.88 -8.32 17.94
N GLY A 160 3.61 -8.67 16.90
CA GLY A 160 4.23 -9.99 16.73
C GLY A 160 3.25 -11.10 16.34
N TRP A 161 1.98 -10.80 16.11
CA TRP A 161 0.94 -11.80 15.81
C TRP A 161 0.62 -11.87 14.32
N ARG A 162 1.04 -12.93 13.67
CA ARG A 162 0.74 -13.19 12.25
C ARG A 162 -0.49 -14.08 12.13
N VAL A 163 -1.56 -13.55 11.55
CA VAL A 163 -2.75 -14.33 11.17
C VAL A 163 -2.38 -15.36 10.11
N ARG A 164 -2.77 -16.61 10.35
CA ARG A 164 -2.50 -17.77 9.49
C ARG A 164 -3.73 -18.26 8.76
N ASN A 165 -4.87 -18.24 9.44
CA ASN A 165 -6.13 -18.69 8.86
C ASN A 165 -7.31 -17.90 9.42
N VAL A 166 -8.37 -17.79 8.61
CA VAL A 166 -9.67 -17.25 8.99
C VAL A 166 -10.74 -18.13 8.36
N ASP A 167 -11.55 -18.79 9.15
CA ASP A 167 -12.67 -19.61 8.68
C ASP A 167 -13.98 -18.95 9.08
N PHE A 168 -14.84 -18.69 8.10
CA PHE A 168 -16.12 -18.02 8.26
C PHE A 168 -17.25 -19.04 8.38
N ASP A 169 -18.24 -18.72 9.22
CA ASP A 169 -19.49 -19.44 9.34
C ASP A 169 -20.68 -18.48 9.55
N ALA A 170 -21.87 -18.99 9.79
CA ALA A 170 -23.08 -18.18 9.95
C ALA A 170 -23.01 -17.16 11.11
N ASP A 171 -22.26 -17.48 12.18
CA ASP A 171 -22.21 -16.67 13.40
C ASP A 171 -20.99 -15.75 13.49
N GLY A 172 -20.00 -15.91 12.62
CA GLY A 172 -18.77 -15.10 12.63
C GLY A 172 -17.59 -15.71 11.92
N ALA A 173 -16.43 -15.60 12.53
CA ALA A 173 -15.17 -16.13 12.00
C ALA A 173 -14.28 -16.68 13.11
N THR A 174 -13.63 -17.80 12.85
CA THR A 174 -12.55 -18.34 13.67
C THR A 174 -11.22 -17.91 13.07
N VAL A 175 -10.43 -17.15 13.82
CA VAL A 175 -9.14 -16.60 13.38
C VAL A 175 -8.01 -17.27 14.14
N GLN A 176 -7.05 -17.81 13.41
CA GLN A 176 -5.85 -18.46 13.96
C GLN A 176 -4.63 -17.62 13.65
N ALA A 177 -3.84 -17.32 14.67
CA ALA A 177 -2.59 -16.59 14.51
C ALA A 177 -1.44 -17.25 15.28
N THR A 178 -0.23 -16.92 14.85
CA THR A 178 1.01 -17.38 15.48
C THR A 178 1.83 -16.14 15.86
N HIS A 179 2.26 -16.09 17.11
CA HIS A 179 3.18 -15.09 17.61
C HIS A 179 4.64 -15.41 17.21
N ASP A 180 5.51 -14.44 17.25
CA ASP A 180 6.91 -14.57 16.84
C ASP A 180 7.70 -15.60 17.69
N ASP A 181 7.31 -15.81 18.96
CA ASP A 181 7.87 -16.85 19.85
C ASP A 181 7.34 -18.27 19.58
N GLY A 182 6.41 -18.41 18.61
CA GLY A 182 5.80 -19.67 18.24
C GLY A 182 4.47 -19.98 18.94
N GLU A 183 4.00 -19.14 19.87
CA GLU A 183 2.69 -19.29 20.48
C GLU A 183 1.60 -19.27 19.43
N LYS A 184 0.59 -20.14 19.59
CA LYS A 184 -0.58 -20.19 18.71
C LYS A 184 -1.82 -19.86 19.51
N ARG A 185 -2.63 -18.93 19.00
CA ARG A 185 -3.93 -18.60 19.60
C ARG A 185 -5.03 -18.60 18.56
N THR A 186 -6.25 -18.76 19.08
CA THR A 186 -7.47 -18.75 18.29
C THR A 186 -8.43 -17.71 18.85
N TRP A 187 -8.99 -16.90 17.98
CA TRP A 187 -10.03 -15.91 18.30
C TRP A 187 -11.33 -16.27 17.62
N ARG A 188 -12.42 -15.96 18.30
CA ARG A 188 -13.76 -15.98 17.74
C ARG A 188 -14.25 -14.55 17.55
N ALA A 189 -14.35 -14.09 16.31
CA ALA A 189 -14.78 -12.75 15.96
C ALA A 189 -16.17 -12.80 15.32
N ARG A 190 -17.04 -11.83 15.61
CA ARG A 190 -18.31 -11.67 14.92
C ARG A 190 -18.12 -11.06 13.53
N PHE A 191 -17.05 -10.28 13.35
CA PHE A 191 -16.69 -9.63 12.10
C PHE A 191 -15.16 -9.52 11.94
N VAL A 192 -14.65 -9.62 10.72
CA VAL A 192 -13.21 -9.48 10.41
C VAL A 192 -12.97 -8.32 9.47
N ILE A 193 -11.98 -7.49 9.79
CA ILE A 193 -11.45 -6.46 8.90
C ILE A 193 -10.06 -6.90 8.43
N ASP A 194 -9.92 -7.11 7.12
CA ASP A 194 -8.61 -7.31 6.50
C ASP A 194 -8.00 -5.96 6.12
N ALA A 195 -7.05 -5.51 6.90
CA ALA A 195 -6.19 -4.36 6.67
C ALA A 195 -4.72 -4.77 6.54
N SER A 196 -4.47 -6.01 6.05
CA SER A 196 -3.14 -6.61 5.92
C SER A 196 -2.26 -5.93 4.86
N GLY A 197 -2.74 -4.83 4.26
CA GLY A 197 -2.01 -4.08 3.28
C GLY A 197 -1.68 -4.93 2.05
N ARG A 198 -0.43 -4.88 1.60
CA ARG A 198 0.01 -5.57 0.38
C ARG A 198 0.06 -7.10 0.51
N ASP A 199 -0.01 -7.66 1.72
CA ASP A 199 -0.17 -9.11 1.93
C ASP A 199 -1.49 -9.60 1.36
N THR A 200 -2.52 -8.74 1.29
CA THR A 200 -3.83 -9.04 0.67
C THR A 200 -4.41 -10.37 1.15
N PHE A 201 -4.44 -10.56 2.49
CA PHE A 201 -4.68 -11.84 3.13
C PHE A 201 -5.98 -12.52 2.67
N LEU A 202 -7.13 -11.86 2.84
CA LEU A 202 -8.42 -12.43 2.41
C LEU A 202 -8.55 -12.46 0.89
N SER A 203 -8.00 -11.47 0.18
CA SER A 203 -8.04 -11.45 -1.28
C SER A 203 -7.29 -12.65 -1.89
N ASN A 204 -6.17 -13.07 -1.27
CA ASN A 204 -5.46 -14.28 -1.65
C ASN A 204 -6.23 -15.55 -1.24
N LYS A 205 -6.77 -15.61 0.00
CA LYS A 205 -7.58 -16.73 0.48
C LYS A 205 -8.75 -17.02 -0.44
N PHE A 206 -9.45 -16.00 -0.90
CA PHE A 206 -10.59 -16.14 -1.82
C PHE A 206 -10.21 -16.20 -3.29
N LYS A 207 -8.91 -16.17 -3.63
CA LYS A 207 -8.42 -16.10 -5.02
C LYS A 207 -9.04 -14.94 -5.81
N ALA A 208 -9.33 -13.84 -5.11
CA ALA A 208 -10.01 -12.66 -5.63
C ALA A 208 -9.03 -11.60 -6.19
N LYS A 209 -7.72 -11.71 -5.88
CA LYS A 209 -6.70 -10.76 -6.31
C LYS A 209 -6.44 -10.84 -7.81
N GLN A 210 -6.56 -9.72 -8.49
CA GLN A 210 -6.30 -9.58 -9.92
C GLN A 210 -5.20 -8.57 -10.16
N LYS A 211 -4.17 -8.96 -10.91
CA LYS A 211 -3.14 -8.03 -11.39
C LYS A 211 -3.76 -7.08 -12.41
N ASN A 212 -3.30 -5.84 -12.42
CA ASN A 212 -3.75 -4.88 -13.40
C ASN A 212 -3.05 -5.12 -14.76
N PRO A 213 -3.78 -5.49 -15.83
CA PRO A 213 -3.18 -5.74 -17.13
C PRO A 213 -2.71 -4.46 -17.84
N LYS A 214 -3.13 -3.28 -17.34
CA LYS A 214 -2.86 -1.98 -17.96
C LYS A 214 -1.72 -1.21 -17.28
N HIS A 215 -1.22 -1.70 -16.14
CA HIS A 215 -0.16 -1.05 -15.40
C HIS A 215 0.60 -2.06 -14.55
N ASN A 216 1.92 -1.95 -14.59
CA ASN A 216 2.82 -2.73 -13.75
C ASN A 216 4.09 -1.90 -13.55
N SER A 217 4.53 -1.75 -12.32
CA SER A 217 5.73 -1.03 -11.94
C SER A 217 6.31 -1.60 -10.65
N SER A 218 7.58 -1.35 -10.43
CA SER A 218 8.29 -1.67 -9.19
C SER A 218 9.22 -0.53 -8.85
N ALA A 219 9.60 -0.39 -7.60
CA ALA A 219 10.49 0.68 -7.17
C ALA A 219 11.78 0.15 -6.56
N LEU A 220 12.84 0.94 -6.76
CA LEU A 220 14.08 0.91 -6.02
C LEU A 220 14.15 2.21 -5.23
N PHE A 221 14.55 2.19 -3.96
CA PHE A 221 14.53 3.40 -3.14
C PHE A 221 15.50 3.34 -1.96
N GLY A 222 15.86 4.52 -1.47
CA GLY A 222 16.68 4.71 -0.28
C GLY A 222 16.49 6.11 0.29
N HIS A 223 17.06 6.36 1.47
CA HIS A 223 17.06 7.66 2.10
C HIS A 223 18.44 8.30 1.98
N PHE A 224 18.47 9.60 1.74
CA PHE A 224 19.70 10.35 1.54
C PHE A 224 19.77 11.51 2.53
N ALA A 225 20.92 11.68 3.17
CA ALA A 225 21.26 12.88 3.90
C ALA A 225 21.86 13.92 2.94
N ASN A 226 21.76 15.21 3.30
CA ASN A 226 22.34 16.33 2.57
C ASN A 226 21.88 16.48 1.10
N ALA A 227 20.73 15.97 0.76
CA ALA A 227 20.12 16.18 -0.55
C ALA A 227 19.60 17.65 -0.65
N LEU A 228 19.82 18.31 -1.80
CA LEU A 228 19.47 19.71 -2.01
C LEU A 228 17.95 19.91 -2.06
N ARG A 229 17.40 20.62 -1.11
CA ARG A 229 15.97 20.94 -0.98
C ARG A 229 15.62 22.26 -1.62
N GLY A 230 14.33 22.49 -1.86
CA GLY A 230 13.81 23.81 -2.21
C GLY A 230 13.89 24.78 -1.02
N GLU A 231 13.52 26.03 -1.27
CA GLU A 231 13.51 27.09 -0.24
C GLU A 231 12.07 27.45 0.16
N GLY A 232 11.88 27.84 1.40
CA GLY A 232 10.60 28.28 1.94
C GLY A 232 9.50 27.24 1.78
N LYS A 233 8.39 27.60 1.15
CA LYS A 233 7.26 26.66 0.93
C LYS A 233 7.60 25.46 0.02
N LEU A 234 8.64 25.56 -0.80
CA LEU A 234 9.04 24.49 -1.69
C LEU A 234 9.86 23.41 -0.99
N GLU A 235 10.43 23.70 0.19
CA GLU A 235 11.34 22.80 0.90
C GLU A 235 10.76 21.40 1.13
N GLY A 236 9.50 21.32 1.57
CA GLY A 236 8.83 20.06 1.84
C GLY A 236 7.99 19.50 0.68
N ASN A 237 8.01 20.14 -0.49
CA ASN A 237 7.26 19.64 -1.63
C ASN A 237 7.84 18.32 -2.13
N ILE A 238 6.97 17.38 -2.51
CA ILE A 238 7.39 16.24 -3.28
C ILE A 238 7.78 16.69 -4.69
N THR A 239 8.94 16.24 -5.19
CA THR A 239 9.31 16.43 -6.60
C THR A 239 9.18 15.11 -7.36
N ILE A 240 8.51 15.15 -8.50
CA ILE A 240 8.39 14.05 -9.45
C ILE A 240 9.31 14.33 -10.63
N PHE A 241 10.35 13.49 -10.79
CA PHE A 241 11.24 13.55 -11.94
C PHE A 241 10.84 12.48 -12.92
N TRP A 242 10.54 12.85 -14.16
CA TRP A 242 10.38 11.87 -15.22
C TRP A 242 11.72 11.49 -15.84
N PHE A 243 11.85 10.23 -16.25
CA PHE A 243 12.96 9.76 -17.05
C PHE A 243 12.53 8.65 -18.04
N ALA A 244 13.46 8.14 -18.82
CA ALA A 244 13.13 7.22 -19.93
C ALA A 244 12.42 5.93 -19.51
N HIS A 245 12.68 5.44 -18.30
CA HIS A 245 12.21 4.14 -17.82
C HIS A 245 11.16 4.21 -16.70
N GLY A 246 10.69 5.42 -16.38
CA GLY A 246 9.70 5.61 -15.32
C GLY A 246 9.70 7.03 -14.75
N TRP A 247 9.70 7.13 -13.44
CA TRP A 247 9.73 8.38 -12.71
C TRP A 247 10.38 8.18 -11.34
N PHE A 248 10.94 9.27 -10.76
CA PHE A 248 11.43 9.29 -9.39
C PHE A 248 10.51 10.10 -8.51
N TRP A 249 10.37 9.66 -7.26
CA TRP A 249 9.96 10.55 -6.18
C TRP A 249 11.18 11.12 -5.47
N TYR A 250 11.01 12.34 -4.96
CA TYR A 250 11.94 13.04 -4.10
C TYR A 250 11.14 13.66 -2.96
N ILE A 251 11.25 13.11 -1.76
CA ILE A 251 10.38 13.42 -0.61
C ILE A 251 11.25 13.88 0.56
N PRO A 252 11.38 15.20 0.81
CA PRO A 252 12.06 15.73 1.99
C PRO A 252 11.32 15.33 3.28
N LEU A 253 12.04 14.88 4.31
CA LEU A 253 11.49 14.48 5.59
C LEU A 253 11.94 15.45 6.71
N ALA A 254 11.21 15.46 7.83
CA ALA A 254 11.46 16.40 8.94
C ALA A 254 12.81 16.16 9.64
N ASP A 255 13.31 14.92 9.62
CA ASP A 255 14.60 14.53 10.20
C ASP A 255 15.85 14.98 9.39
N GLY A 256 15.68 15.77 8.34
CA GLY A 256 16.77 16.24 7.48
C GLY A 256 17.11 15.28 6.34
N THR A 257 16.58 14.05 6.32
CA THR A 257 16.79 13.11 5.23
C THR A 257 15.79 13.32 4.08
N THR A 258 16.08 12.78 2.92
CA THR A 258 15.20 12.81 1.76
C THR A 258 15.00 11.40 1.24
N SER A 259 13.76 10.96 1.14
CA SER A 259 13.39 9.68 0.53
C SER A 259 13.40 9.81 -0.99
N ILE A 260 14.15 8.96 -1.67
CA ILE A 260 14.28 8.95 -3.12
C ILE A 260 14.02 7.56 -3.65
N GLY A 261 13.18 7.46 -4.67
CA GLY A 261 12.94 6.17 -5.28
C GLY A 261 12.56 6.25 -6.75
N ALA A 262 13.07 5.29 -7.50
CA ALA A 262 12.83 5.10 -8.91
C ALA A 262 11.69 4.11 -9.13
N VAL A 263 10.54 4.56 -9.59
CA VAL A 263 9.44 3.68 -10.04
C VAL A 263 9.65 3.36 -11.50
N CYS A 264 10.00 2.12 -11.76
CA CYS A 264 10.46 1.67 -13.06
C CYS A 264 9.53 0.61 -13.66
N TRP A 265 9.56 0.54 -14.99
CA TRP A 265 8.87 -0.50 -15.73
C TRP A 265 9.59 -1.85 -15.58
N PRO A 266 8.85 -2.98 -15.56
CA PRO A 266 9.44 -4.32 -15.45
C PRO A 266 10.51 -4.61 -16.51
N HIS A 267 10.30 -4.16 -17.74
CA HIS A 267 11.29 -4.32 -18.82
C HIS A 267 12.67 -3.72 -18.47
N TYR A 268 12.70 -2.55 -17.84
CA TYR A 268 13.97 -1.93 -17.41
C TYR A 268 14.57 -2.66 -16.21
N LEU A 269 13.77 -2.98 -15.20
CA LEU A 269 14.27 -3.68 -14.01
C LEU A 269 14.83 -5.07 -14.31
N LYS A 270 14.31 -5.75 -15.33
CA LYS A 270 14.84 -7.05 -15.80
C LYS A 270 16.21 -6.94 -16.50
N SER A 271 16.59 -5.75 -16.96
CA SER A 271 17.94 -5.55 -17.51
C SER A 271 19.03 -5.46 -16.45
N ARG A 272 18.67 -5.55 -15.18
CA ARG A 272 19.61 -5.49 -14.06
C ARG A 272 20.57 -6.67 -14.07
N THR A 273 21.85 -6.38 -14.14
CA THR A 273 22.96 -7.36 -14.04
C THR A 273 23.87 -7.11 -12.84
N LYS A 274 23.67 -5.98 -12.14
CA LYS A 274 24.45 -5.53 -10.98
C LYS A 274 23.65 -5.69 -9.68
N PRO A 275 24.28 -5.60 -8.49
CA PRO A 275 23.57 -5.46 -7.21
C PRO A 275 22.57 -4.32 -7.23
N VAL A 276 21.53 -4.41 -6.38
CA VAL A 276 20.42 -3.44 -6.36
C VAL A 276 20.90 -2.01 -6.13
N LYS A 277 21.87 -1.82 -5.23
CA LYS A 277 22.46 -0.52 -4.91
C LYS A 277 23.14 0.12 -6.12
N ASP A 278 24.00 -0.63 -6.81
CA ASP A 278 24.73 -0.12 -7.97
C ASP A 278 23.78 0.17 -9.14
N PHE A 279 22.78 -0.69 -9.33
CA PHE A 279 21.75 -0.46 -10.33
C PHE A 279 20.87 0.76 -10.02
N PHE A 280 20.60 1.04 -8.74
CA PHE A 280 19.89 2.24 -8.33
C PHE A 280 20.72 3.51 -8.61
N ALA A 281 22.02 3.49 -8.30
CA ALA A 281 22.94 4.58 -8.65
C ALA A 281 23.01 4.82 -10.17
N ASP A 282 23.16 3.75 -10.99
CA ASP A 282 23.08 3.85 -12.44
C ASP A 282 21.74 4.42 -12.93
N THR A 283 20.65 4.08 -12.25
CA THR A 283 19.30 4.59 -12.58
C THR A 283 19.17 6.08 -12.26
N ILE A 284 19.71 6.55 -11.13
CA ILE A 284 19.79 7.97 -10.77
C ILE A 284 20.58 8.75 -11.82
N ALA A 285 21.70 8.21 -12.29
CA ALA A 285 22.55 8.83 -13.31
C ALA A 285 21.82 9.09 -14.64
N LEU A 286 20.71 8.40 -14.92
CA LEU A 286 19.86 8.66 -16.09
C LEU A 286 18.98 9.92 -15.97
N CYS A 287 19.01 10.61 -14.83
CA CYS A 287 18.23 11.82 -14.58
C CYS A 287 19.14 12.96 -14.11
N PRO A 288 19.74 13.76 -15.02
CA PRO A 288 20.71 14.80 -14.67
C PRO A 288 20.19 15.82 -13.65
N GLN A 289 18.90 16.18 -13.72
CA GLN A 289 18.29 17.12 -12.77
C GLN A 289 18.22 16.53 -11.33
N LEU A 290 18.08 15.21 -11.20
CA LEU A 290 18.14 14.54 -9.90
C LEU A 290 19.59 14.42 -9.42
N VAL A 291 20.54 14.12 -10.31
CA VAL A 291 21.98 14.07 -9.99
C VAL A 291 22.43 15.39 -9.38
N GLU A 292 22.01 16.54 -9.95
CA GLU A 292 22.36 17.86 -9.40
C GLU A 292 21.84 18.06 -7.98
N ARG A 293 20.62 17.59 -7.68
CA ARG A 293 20.08 17.64 -6.29
C ARG A 293 20.80 16.69 -5.32
N LEU A 294 21.55 15.73 -5.83
CA LEU A 294 22.23 14.71 -5.03
C LEU A 294 23.76 14.88 -4.98
N LYS A 295 24.31 15.97 -5.51
CA LYS A 295 25.78 16.16 -5.64
C LYS A 295 26.53 16.05 -4.30
N ASP A 296 25.93 16.53 -3.21
CA ASP A 296 26.49 16.49 -1.85
C ASP A 296 25.80 15.47 -0.95
N ALA A 297 24.89 14.64 -1.53
CA ALA A 297 24.07 13.72 -0.77
C ALA A 297 24.79 12.40 -0.50
N THR A 298 24.49 11.81 0.65
CA THR A 298 24.99 10.48 1.05
C THR A 298 23.83 9.53 1.35
N LEU A 299 23.96 8.29 0.88
CA LEU A 299 22.96 7.25 1.16
C LEU A 299 23.02 6.86 2.64
N VAL A 300 21.87 6.94 3.32
CA VAL A 300 21.75 6.59 4.74
C VAL A 300 21.82 5.06 4.89
N ASP A 301 22.53 4.60 5.91
CA ASP A 301 22.73 3.18 6.26
C ASP A 301 23.23 2.29 5.11
N ASP A 302 23.74 2.91 4.05
CA ASP A 302 24.16 2.21 2.82
C ASP A 302 23.07 1.31 2.23
N ALA A 303 21.79 1.57 2.53
CA ALA A 303 20.66 0.71 2.26
C ALA A 303 19.82 1.16 1.06
N VAL A 304 19.63 0.23 0.10
CA VAL A 304 18.70 0.37 -1.02
C VAL A 304 17.69 -0.78 -0.98
N TYR A 305 16.45 -0.42 -1.03
CA TYR A 305 15.31 -1.35 -0.98
C TYR A 305 14.67 -1.51 -2.34
N ALA A 306 14.03 -2.65 -2.54
CA ALA A 306 13.26 -2.94 -3.75
C ALA A 306 11.86 -3.40 -3.37
N THR A 307 10.85 -2.92 -4.11
CA THR A 307 9.48 -3.38 -3.93
C THR A 307 8.76 -3.46 -5.27
N GLY A 308 7.89 -4.44 -5.44
CA GLY A 308 7.23 -4.73 -6.70
C GLY A 308 5.70 -4.84 -6.62
N ASN A 309 5.08 -5.08 -7.77
CA ASN A 309 3.65 -5.31 -7.91
C ASN A 309 2.77 -4.13 -7.46
N TYR A 310 3.04 -2.95 -7.98
CA TYR A 310 2.31 -1.71 -7.66
C TYR A 310 0.97 -1.55 -8.39
N SER A 311 0.30 -2.60 -8.81
CA SER A 311 -1.06 -2.40 -9.30
C SER A 311 -1.84 -3.71 -9.31
N TYR A 312 -2.83 -3.77 -8.44
CA TYR A 312 -3.76 -4.88 -8.36
C TYR A 312 -5.10 -4.42 -7.74
N THR A 313 -6.12 -5.23 -7.89
CA THR A 313 -7.41 -5.05 -7.23
C THR A 313 -8.00 -6.40 -6.88
N SER A 314 -8.82 -6.46 -5.83
CA SER A 314 -9.68 -7.60 -5.56
C SER A 314 -11.00 -7.50 -6.32
N THR A 315 -11.57 -8.62 -6.74
CA THR A 315 -12.88 -8.66 -7.41
C THR A 315 -14.00 -8.15 -6.52
N HIS A 316 -13.85 -8.26 -5.21
CA HIS A 316 -14.76 -7.75 -4.18
C HIS A 316 -13.94 -7.30 -2.96
N CYS A 317 -14.48 -6.41 -2.14
CA CYS A 317 -13.85 -5.98 -0.88
C CYS A 317 -14.73 -6.23 0.34
N SER A 318 -15.88 -6.87 0.17
CA SER A 318 -16.81 -7.14 1.25
C SER A 318 -17.47 -8.51 1.10
N GLY A 319 -17.92 -9.05 2.22
CA GLY A 319 -18.73 -10.26 2.31
C GLY A 319 -19.46 -10.29 3.64
N GLU A 320 -20.22 -11.34 3.89
CA GLU A 320 -21.18 -11.39 5.00
C GLU A 320 -20.57 -11.03 6.36
N ARG A 321 -19.32 -11.44 6.62
CA ARG A 321 -18.64 -11.27 7.90
C ARG A 321 -17.27 -10.59 7.76
N TYR A 322 -17.00 -9.89 6.66
CA TYR A 322 -15.70 -9.22 6.48
C TYR A 322 -15.76 -8.00 5.58
N LEU A 323 -14.75 -7.13 5.76
CA LEU A 323 -14.33 -6.07 4.84
C LEU A 323 -12.83 -6.16 4.57
N MET A 324 -12.40 -5.75 3.38
CA MET A 324 -11.01 -5.51 3.04
C MET A 324 -10.81 -4.00 2.86
N LEU A 325 -9.83 -3.42 3.55
CA LEU A 325 -9.56 -1.98 3.56
C LEU A 325 -8.20 -1.63 2.92
N GLY A 326 -8.12 -0.45 2.33
CA GLY A 326 -6.89 0.06 1.75
C GLY A 326 -6.25 -0.90 0.75
N ASP A 327 -4.95 -1.14 0.90
CA ASP A 327 -4.18 -1.99 0.00
C ASP A 327 -4.56 -3.48 0.07
N ALA A 328 -5.24 -3.94 1.12
CA ALA A 328 -5.78 -5.30 1.16
C ALA A 328 -6.85 -5.51 0.08
N PHE A 329 -7.54 -4.44 -0.31
CA PHE A 329 -8.52 -4.44 -1.40
C PHE A 329 -7.90 -4.05 -2.75
N THR A 330 -7.22 -2.91 -2.83
CA THR A 330 -6.72 -2.38 -4.10
C THR A 330 -5.53 -1.46 -3.88
N PHE A 331 -4.53 -1.61 -4.74
CA PHE A 331 -3.37 -0.72 -4.77
C PHE A 331 -3.14 -0.21 -6.19
N VAL A 332 -2.84 1.08 -6.29
CA VAL A 332 -2.47 1.76 -7.53
C VAL A 332 -1.09 2.38 -7.34
N ASP A 333 -0.36 2.59 -8.43
CA ASP A 333 0.98 3.21 -8.44
C ASP A 333 1.04 4.47 -7.56
N PRO A 334 2.12 4.69 -6.78
CA PRO A 334 2.20 5.70 -5.73
C PRO A 334 2.39 7.14 -6.23
N VAL A 335 2.42 7.40 -7.53
CA VAL A 335 2.78 8.72 -8.11
C VAL A 335 1.96 9.90 -7.58
N PHE A 336 0.76 9.69 -7.10
CA PHE A 336 -0.09 10.73 -6.51
C PHE A 336 -0.22 10.63 -4.98
N SER A 337 0.66 9.89 -4.31
CA SER A 337 0.69 9.79 -2.83
C SER A 337 -0.65 9.37 -2.18
N SER A 338 -1.53 8.67 -2.91
CA SER A 338 -2.93 8.44 -2.49
C SER A 338 -3.12 7.25 -1.54
N GLY A 339 -2.10 6.40 -1.33
CA GLY A 339 -2.26 5.11 -0.62
C GLY A 339 -2.73 5.27 0.83
N VAL A 340 -2.07 6.11 1.61
CA VAL A 340 -2.43 6.35 3.03
C VAL A 340 -3.82 6.97 3.13
N TYR A 341 -4.15 7.92 2.26
CA TYR A 341 -5.48 8.52 2.23
C TYR A 341 -6.57 7.49 1.95
N LEU A 342 -6.42 6.68 0.91
CA LEU A 342 -7.39 5.63 0.57
C LEU A 342 -7.53 4.60 1.70
N ALA A 343 -6.43 4.26 2.36
CA ALA A 343 -6.42 3.34 3.49
C ALA A 343 -7.21 3.90 4.68
N MET A 344 -6.87 5.09 5.16
CA MET A 344 -7.57 5.73 6.28
C MET A 344 -9.03 6.05 5.95
N HIS A 345 -9.30 6.59 4.75
CA HIS A 345 -10.66 6.89 4.33
C HIS A 345 -11.54 5.64 4.29
N SER A 346 -11.01 4.51 3.79
CA SER A 346 -11.75 3.24 3.81
C SER A 346 -12.08 2.77 5.23
N ALA A 347 -11.21 3.05 6.20
CA ALA A 347 -11.45 2.74 7.60
C ALA A 347 -12.59 3.59 8.17
N PHE A 348 -12.61 4.89 7.93
CA PHE A 348 -13.72 5.76 8.35
C PHE A 348 -15.07 5.31 7.77
N GLU A 349 -15.11 4.98 6.50
CA GLU A 349 -16.34 4.52 5.83
C GLU A 349 -16.76 3.11 6.25
N SER A 350 -15.85 2.30 6.79
CA SER A 350 -16.14 0.94 7.24
C SER A 350 -16.95 0.87 8.53
N VAL A 351 -16.86 1.90 9.38
CA VAL A 351 -17.43 1.90 10.73
C VAL A 351 -18.94 1.67 10.72
N ASP A 352 -19.68 2.43 9.92
CA ASP A 352 -21.13 2.30 9.79
C ASP A 352 -21.55 0.93 9.23
N VAL A 353 -20.74 0.39 8.30
CA VAL A 353 -20.98 -0.93 7.69
C VAL A 353 -20.80 -2.04 8.70
N VAL A 354 -19.71 -2.00 9.48
CA VAL A 354 -19.43 -2.98 10.54
C VAL A 354 -20.47 -2.91 11.64
N THR A 355 -20.82 -1.70 12.09
CA THR A 355 -21.85 -1.48 13.09
C THR A 355 -23.21 -2.06 12.63
N ALA A 356 -23.59 -1.80 11.37
CA ALA A 356 -24.81 -2.37 10.81
C ALA A 356 -24.75 -3.91 10.71
N ALA A 357 -23.60 -4.46 10.33
CA ALA A 357 -23.44 -5.92 10.26
C ALA A 357 -23.59 -6.61 11.63
N LEU A 358 -23.16 -5.93 12.71
CA LEU A 358 -23.25 -6.45 14.07
C LEU A 358 -24.63 -6.29 14.70
N GLU A 359 -25.37 -5.21 14.40
CA GLU A 359 -26.61 -4.81 15.07
C GLU A 359 -27.85 -4.96 14.21
N ARG A 360 -27.71 -4.79 12.89
CA ARG A 360 -28.81 -4.72 11.92
C ARG A 360 -28.51 -5.54 10.68
N PRO A 361 -28.34 -6.88 10.81
CA PRO A 361 -27.83 -7.73 9.71
C PRO A 361 -28.70 -7.66 8.45
N ALA A 362 -29.99 -7.39 8.57
CA ALA A 362 -30.87 -7.20 7.42
C ALA A 362 -30.46 -6.01 6.50
N GLN A 363 -29.79 -5.00 7.04
CA GLN A 363 -29.30 -3.82 6.30
C GLN A 363 -27.85 -3.98 5.82
N ALA A 364 -27.09 -4.90 6.40
CA ALA A 364 -25.66 -5.05 6.18
C ALA A 364 -25.30 -5.27 4.72
N ALA A 365 -26.00 -6.15 4.00
CA ALA A 365 -25.72 -6.47 2.61
C ALA A 365 -25.83 -5.23 1.69
N ALA A 366 -26.85 -4.41 1.86
CA ALA A 366 -27.04 -3.19 1.07
C ALA A 366 -25.95 -2.15 1.36
N LEU A 367 -25.54 -1.99 2.63
CA LEU A 367 -24.47 -1.09 3.04
C LEU A 367 -23.11 -1.57 2.54
N MET A 368 -22.82 -2.86 2.57
CA MET A 368 -21.59 -3.45 2.01
C MET A 368 -21.48 -3.20 0.50
N GLN A 369 -22.57 -3.40 -0.25
CA GLN A 369 -22.60 -3.11 -1.69
C GLN A 369 -22.40 -1.61 -1.98
N ARG A 370 -22.98 -0.73 -1.15
CA ARG A 370 -22.78 0.73 -1.25
C ARG A 370 -21.33 1.09 -0.95
N PHE A 371 -20.76 0.53 0.12
CA PHE A 371 -19.37 0.70 0.50
C PHE A 371 -18.43 0.28 -0.63
N GLU A 372 -18.60 -0.91 -1.19
CA GLU A 372 -17.75 -1.41 -2.28
C GLU A 372 -17.80 -0.49 -3.51
N ARG A 373 -19.00 -0.05 -3.94
CA ARG A 373 -19.14 0.88 -5.05
C ARG A 373 -18.44 2.22 -4.78
N TYR A 374 -18.53 2.70 -3.55
CA TYR A 374 -17.94 3.96 -3.12
C TYR A 374 -16.42 3.85 -3.06
N MET A 375 -15.87 2.80 -2.45
CA MET A 375 -14.43 2.57 -2.37
C MET A 375 -13.77 2.40 -3.74
N ARG A 376 -14.45 1.85 -4.73
CA ARG A 376 -13.93 1.72 -6.11
C ARG A 376 -13.81 3.05 -6.84
N LYS A 377 -14.54 4.10 -6.42
CA LYS A 377 -14.55 5.40 -7.11
C LYS A 377 -13.18 6.07 -7.09
N GLY A 378 -12.56 6.22 -5.92
CA GLY A 378 -11.27 6.88 -5.77
C GLY A 378 -10.15 6.22 -6.57
N PRO A 379 -9.85 4.94 -6.37
CA PRO A 379 -8.83 4.23 -7.15
C PRO A 379 -9.06 4.31 -8.66
N ARG A 380 -10.32 4.26 -9.13
CA ARG A 380 -10.65 4.37 -10.56
C ARG A 380 -10.30 5.75 -11.12
N GLU A 381 -10.63 6.82 -10.40
CA GLU A 381 -10.35 8.19 -10.85
C GLU A 381 -8.83 8.45 -10.84
N PHE A 382 -8.13 8.11 -9.78
CA PHE A 382 -6.66 8.20 -9.74
C PHE A 382 -6.00 7.38 -10.85
N SER A 383 -6.43 6.14 -11.06
CA SER A 383 -5.85 5.25 -12.08
C SER A 383 -5.89 5.84 -13.48
N TRP A 384 -6.95 6.60 -13.81
CA TRP A 384 -7.05 7.20 -15.14
C TRP A 384 -5.89 8.16 -15.43
N PHE A 385 -5.52 8.99 -14.46
CA PHE A 385 -4.39 9.93 -14.55
C PHE A 385 -3.05 9.22 -14.38
N ILE A 386 -2.93 8.36 -13.38
CA ILE A 386 -1.72 7.59 -13.07
C ILE A 386 -1.24 6.79 -14.29
N PHE A 387 -2.14 6.11 -14.98
CA PHE A 387 -1.76 5.33 -16.17
C PHE A 387 -1.31 6.20 -17.35
N ARG A 388 -1.46 7.50 -17.26
CA ARG A 388 -1.09 8.46 -18.30
C ARG A 388 0.01 9.43 -17.89
N VAL A 389 0.40 9.43 -16.62
CA VAL A 389 1.38 10.40 -16.08
C VAL A 389 2.71 10.40 -16.84
N THR A 390 3.13 9.25 -17.36
CA THR A 390 4.33 9.13 -18.19
C THR A 390 4.08 9.32 -19.69
N ASN A 391 2.82 9.58 -20.12
CA ASN A 391 2.50 9.86 -21.50
C ASN A 391 2.90 11.30 -21.85
N PRO A 392 3.53 11.56 -23.03
CA PRO A 392 3.95 12.89 -23.42
C PRO A 392 2.84 13.94 -23.40
N THR A 393 1.61 13.62 -23.84
CA THR A 393 0.47 14.55 -23.80
C THR A 393 0.09 14.91 -22.36
N MET A 394 0.10 13.95 -21.42
CA MET A 394 -0.22 14.23 -20.04
C MET A 394 0.92 15.03 -19.36
N ARG A 395 2.17 14.73 -19.70
CA ARG A 395 3.33 15.47 -19.22
C ARG A 395 3.26 16.95 -19.60
N GLU A 396 2.88 17.26 -20.86
CA GLU A 396 2.62 18.64 -21.31
C GLU A 396 1.58 19.35 -20.44
N PHE A 397 0.51 18.67 -20.03
CA PHE A 397 -0.52 19.29 -19.17
C PHE A 397 0.02 19.63 -17.77
N PHE A 398 0.97 18.86 -17.25
CA PHE A 398 1.64 19.17 -16.00
C PHE A 398 2.72 20.25 -16.15
N MET A 399 3.44 20.26 -17.29
CA MET A 399 4.53 21.22 -17.53
C MET A 399 4.05 22.59 -18.01
N TYR A 400 2.86 22.66 -18.63
CA TYR A 400 2.22 23.90 -19.07
C TYR A 400 0.77 23.97 -18.55
N PRO A 401 0.59 24.14 -17.22
CA PRO A 401 -0.73 24.07 -16.61
C PRO A 401 -1.59 25.29 -17.01
N GLN A 402 -2.53 25.07 -17.90
CA GLN A 402 -3.54 26.06 -18.27
C GLN A 402 -4.82 25.84 -17.47
N ASN A 403 -5.63 26.89 -17.29
CA ASN A 403 -6.83 26.81 -16.48
C ASN A 403 -8.16 27.12 -17.20
N PRO A 404 -8.36 26.73 -18.46
CA PRO A 404 -9.68 26.88 -19.08
C PRO A 404 -10.70 26.03 -18.32
N MET A 405 -11.90 26.61 -18.08
CA MET A 405 -13.00 25.92 -17.39
C MET A 405 -12.57 25.30 -16.04
N ARG A 406 -11.62 25.92 -15.34
CA ARG A 406 -11.11 25.54 -14.02
C ARG A 406 -10.49 24.13 -13.99
N VAL A 407 -9.83 23.71 -15.07
CA VAL A 407 -9.22 22.38 -15.17
C VAL A 407 -8.00 22.23 -14.24
N LYS A 408 -7.22 23.32 -14.02
CA LYS A 408 -6.09 23.34 -13.10
C LYS A 408 -6.57 23.11 -11.66
N GLU A 409 -7.59 23.84 -11.21
CA GLU A 409 -8.15 23.66 -9.86
C GLU A 409 -8.70 22.25 -9.67
N ALA A 410 -9.36 21.68 -10.68
CA ALA A 410 -9.87 20.31 -10.60
C ALA A 410 -8.75 19.26 -10.53
N LEU A 411 -7.65 19.49 -11.25
CA LEU A 411 -6.47 18.64 -11.17
C LEU A 411 -5.81 18.74 -9.79
N MET A 412 -5.67 19.97 -9.25
CA MET A 412 -5.16 20.20 -7.91
C MET A 412 -6.04 19.58 -6.84
N SER A 413 -7.37 19.69 -6.95
CA SER A 413 -8.30 19.02 -6.06
C SER A 413 -8.16 17.48 -6.09
N LEU A 414 -7.95 16.90 -7.28
CA LEU A 414 -7.64 15.48 -7.40
C LEU A 414 -6.34 15.13 -6.67
N LEU A 415 -5.26 15.91 -6.89
CA LEU A 415 -3.96 15.72 -6.22
C LEU A 415 -4.01 16.01 -4.72
N ALA A 416 -4.96 16.82 -4.26
CA ALA A 416 -5.23 17.06 -2.84
C ALA A 416 -6.03 15.92 -2.17
N GLY A 417 -6.65 15.01 -2.97
CA GLY A 417 -7.47 13.90 -2.47
C GLY A 417 -8.97 14.21 -2.41
N ASP A 418 -9.44 15.34 -2.94
CA ASP A 418 -10.86 15.69 -3.02
C ASP A 418 -11.59 14.90 -4.12
N ILE A 419 -11.79 13.60 -3.87
CA ILE A 419 -12.38 12.64 -4.82
C ILE A 419 -13.61 11.93 -4.28
N TYR A 420 -13.89 12.09 -3.01
CA TYR A 420 -15.06 11.55 -2.34
C TYR A 420 -16.03 12.67 -1.97
N GLY A 421 -17.28 12.34 -1.73
CA GLY A 421 -18.28 13.34 -1.37
C GLY A 421 -18.82 14.18 -2.55
N LYS A 422 -19.33 15.37 -2.21
CA LYS A 422 -19.97 16.31 -3.14
C LYS A 422 -18.95 17.35 -3.62
N THR A 423 -18.03 16.96 -4.48
CA THR A 423 -17.06 17.89 -5.06
C THR A 423 -17.48 18.32 -6.46
N PRO A 424 -17.31 19.62 -6.84
CA PRO A 424 -17.69 20.15 -8.15
C PRO A 424 -16.72 19.81 -9.29
N ILE A 425 -15.60 19.13 -8.98
CA ILE A 425 -14.47 18.92 -9.93
C ILE A 425 -14.81 18.03 -11.14
N TRP A 426 -15.89 17.24 -11.07
CA TRP A 426 -16.18 16.19 -12.05
C TRP A 426 -16.38 16.69 -13.48
N ARG A 427 -16.93 17.89 -13.65
CA ARG A 427 -17.09 18.50 -14.99
C ARG A 427 -15.72 18.84 -15.57
N SER A 428 -14.89 19.55 -14.81
CA SER A 428 -13.55 19.95 -15.24
C SER A 428 -12.63 18.75 -15.46
N LEU A 429 -12.72 17.70 -14.63
CA LEU A 429 -11.98 16.45 -14.85
C LEU A 429 -12.41 15.74 -16.15
N ARG A 430 -13.69 15.79 -16.52
CA ARG A 430 -14.15 15.28 -17.84
C ARG A 430 -13.58 16.11 -18.98
N ILE A 431 -13.49 17.42 -18.83
CA ILE A 431 -12.89 18.31 -19.83
C ILE A 431 -11.40 17.97 -19.99
N ILE A 432 -10.63 17.82 -18.92
CA ILE A 432 -9.22 17.38 -19.01
C ILE A 432 -9.11 16.05 -19.77
N LYS A 433 -9.96 15.09 -19.47
CA LYS A 433 -9.97 13.79 -20.14
C LYS A 433 -10.28 13.94 -21.63
N THR A 434 -11.22 14.81 -22.00
CA THR A 434 -11.55 15.12 -23.40
C THR A 434 -10.41 15.82 -24.11
N MET A 435 -9.82 16.86 -23.48
CA MET A 435 -8.65 17.58 -24.03
C MET A 435 -7.48 16.62 -24.28
N TYR A 436 -7.22 15.72 -23.34
CA TYR A 436 -6.19 14.69 -23.51
C TYR A 436 -6.40 13.86 -24.78
N TRP A 437 -7.62 13.42 -25.04
CA TRP A 437 -7.92 12.62 -26.23
C TRP A 437 -7.87 13.44 -27.52
N LEU A 438 -8.33 14.69 -27.51
CA LEU A 438 -8.26 15.59 -28.66
C LEU A 438 -6.80 15.91 -29.05
N VAL A 439 -5.97 16.28 -28.06
CA VAL A 439 -4.53 16.54 -28.28
C VAL A 439 -3.82 15.26 -28.75
N SER A 440 -4.15 14.11 -28.15
CA SER A 440 -3.57 12.83 -28.57
C SER A 440 -3.95 12.45 -30.00
N ALA A 441 -5.17 12.75 -30.43
CA ALA A 441 -5.63 12.53 -31.81
C ALA A 441 -4.96 13.49 -32.80
N GLY A 442 -4.70 14.75 -32.41
CA GLY A 442 -3.95 15.72 -33.21
C GLY A 442 -2.48 15.35 -33.44
N HIS A 443 -1.91 14.44 -32.63
CA HIS A 443 -0.51 13.99 -32.76
C HIS A 443 -0.41 12.47 -32.89
N PRO A 444 -0.96 11.86 -33.95
CA PRO A 444 -1.15 10.40 -34.03
C PRO A 444 0.16 9.61 -33.97
N ARG A 445 1.25 10.08 -34.60
CA ARG A 445 2.56 9.42 -34.54
C ARG A 445 3.13 9.38 -33.13
N ARG A 446 3.13 10.52 -32.42
CA ARG A 446 3.61 10.64 -31.03
C ARG A 446 2.80 9.72 -30.09
N THR A 447 1.48 9.74 -30.25
CA THR A 447 0.54 8.93 -29.46
C THR A 447 0.78 7.43 -29.70
N TRP A 448 0.91 7.01 -30.95
CA TRP A 448 1.16 5.61 -31.29
C TRP A 448 2.49 5.10 -30.75
N LEU A 449 3.57 5.90 -30.88
CA LEU A 449 4.89 5.57 -30.31
C LEU A 449 4.84 5.46 -28.77
N ALA A 450 4.18 6.40 -28.09
CA ALA A 450 4.00 6.37 -26.66
C ALA A 450 3.22 5.13 -26.20
N TRP A 451 2.14 4.79 -26.92
CA TRP A 451 1.30 3.63 -26.63
C TRP A 451 2.03 2.30 -26.88
N THR A 452 2.78 2.15 -27.98
CA THR A 452 3.55 0.96 -28.29
C THR A 452 4.70 0.77 -27.29
N ARG A 453 5.42 1.86 -26.91
CA ARG A 453 6.46 1.85 -25.87
C ARG A 453 5.85 1.38 -24.56
N ARG A 454 4.72 1.96 -24.13
CA ARG A 454 4.04 1.56 -22.90
C ARG A 454 3.64 0.10 -22.92
N ARG A 455 3.02 -0.39 -24.01
CA ARG A 455 2.64 -1.81 -24.14
C ARG A 455 3.84 -2.75 -24.00
N ARG A 456 4.97 -2.41 -24.58
CA ARG A 456 6.22 -3.17 -24.43
C ARG A 456 6.67 -3.17 -22.97
N ASN A 457 6.71 -2.01 -22.34
CA ASN A 457 7.25 -1.83 -20.99
C ASN A 457 6.45 -2.60 -19.92
N ILE A 458 5.13 -2.73 -20.08
CA ILE A 458 4.27 -3.43 -19.12
C ILE A 458 4.06 -4.94 -19.43
N ARG A 459 4.34 -5.40 -20.65
CA ARG A 459 4.06 -6.79 -21.09
C ARG A 459 4.95 -7.84 -20.46
N ASP A 460 6.05 -7.45 -19.91
CA ASP A 460 7.02 -8.38 -19.35
C ASP A 460 6.61 -8.78 -17.92
N LEU A 461 5.67 -9.73 -17.86
CA LEU A 461 4.99 -10.19 -16.64
C LEU A 461 5.67 -11.39 -15.96
N GLY A 462 6.90 -11.75 -16.36
CA GLY A 462 7.63 -12.81 -15.68
C GLY A 462 7.96 -12.43 -14.22
N PRO A 463 8.18 -13.41 -13.32
CA PRO A 463 8.66 -13.11 -11.97
C PRO A 463 9.99 -12.37 -12.07
N LEU A 464 10.18 -11.37 -11.21
CA LEU A 464 11.51 -10.80 -10.97
C LEU A 464 12.38 -11.98 -10.50
N VAL A 465 13.36 -12.36 -11.32
CA VAL A 465 14.31 -13.42 -10.96
C VAL A 465 15.17 -12.86 -9.82
N GLY A 466 15.05 -13.48 -8.64
CA GLY A 466 15.73 -13.10 -7.42
C GLY A 466 14.74 -12.66 -6.34
N GLU A 467 14.03 -13.63 -5.76
CA GLU A 467 13.44 -13.51 -4.44
C GLU A 467 14.58 -13.42 -3.42
N ASN A 468 15.08 -12.21 -3.24
CA ASN A 468 15.58 -11.69 -1.98
C ASN A 468 15.14 -10.23 -1.95
N VAL A 469 13.83 -10.03 -2.08
CA VAL A 469 13.20 -8.86 -1.54
C VAL A 469 13.30 -9.05 -0.04
N VAL A 470 14.26 -8.39 0.56
CA VAL A 470 14.23 -8.17 2.00
C VAL A 470 12.97 -7.33 2.19
N ASP A 471 11.83 -7.98 2.48
CA ASP A 471 10.78 -7.33 3.23
C ASP A 471 11.52 -6.78 4.43
N ALA A 472 11.61 -5.46 4.54
CA ALA A 472 12.23 -4.80 5.67
C ALA A 472 11.51 -5.35 6.91
N LYS A 473 12.22 -6.26 7.61
CA LYS A 473 11.80 -6.82 8.89
C LYS A 473 11.87 -5.74 9.94
#